data_83af86962853bbd7d4fd80433cee3479
#
_entry.id   83af86962853bbd7d4fd80433cee3479
#
_cell.length_a   1.000
_cell.length_b   1.000
_cell.length_c   1.000
_cell.angle_alpha   90.00
_cell.angle_beta   90.00
_cell.angle_gamma   90.00
#
_symmetry.space_group_name_H-M   'P 1'
#
loop_
_entity.id
_entity.type
_entity.pdbx_description
1 polymer ?
#
loop_
_entity_poly.entity_id
_entity_poly.type
_entity_poly.pdbx_seq_one_letter_code
_entity_poly.pdbx_strand_id
1 'polypeptide(L)' 'MNLKEQEYVCALAENGTITAAAKALFISQPALSIYINNLEKSLGVRLFERVGKQFILTYAGEQY' A
#
# COMPACT_ATOMS: atom_id res chain seq x y z
N MET A 1 0.31 -8.80 -11.78
CA MET A 1 0.01 -8.62 -10.34
C MET A 1 -1.04 -9.62 -9.91
N ASN A 2 -0.92 -10.19 -8.71
CA ASN A 2 -1.93 -11.13 -8.23
C ASN A 2 -3.04 -10.39 -7.46
N LEU A 3 -4.13 -11.09 -7.18
CA LEU A 3 -5.30 -10.50 -6.51
C LEU A 3 -4.96 -9.94 -5.12
N LYS A 4 -4.07 -10.60 -4.38
CA LYS A 4 -3.68 -10.16 -3.06
C LYS A 4 -2.96 -8.81 -3.11
N GLU A 5 -2.07 -8.64 -4.07
CA GLU A 5 -1.35 -7.38 -4.25
C GLU A 5 -2.31 -6.26 -4.59
N GLN A 6 -3.24 -6.51 -5.50
CA GLN A 6 -4.26 -5.52 -5.87
C GLN A 6 -5.12 -5.14 -4.68
N GLU A 7 -5.53 -6.12 -3.90
CA GLU A 7 -6.35 -5.89 -2.72
C GLU A 7 -5.65 -5.01 -1.71
N TYR A 8 -4.36 -5.28 -1.45
CA TYR A 8 -3.59 -4.53 -0.47
C TYR A 8 -3.31 -3.10 -0.95
N VAL A 9 -2.95 -2.94 -2.22
CA VAL A 9 -2.70 -1.61 -2.79
C VAL A 9 -3.99 -0.79 -2.79
N CYS A 10 -5.10 -1.38 -3.20
CA CYS A 10 -6.40 -0.69 -3.20
C CYS A 10 -6.83 -0.30 -1.79
N ALA A 11 -6.68 -1.20 -0.82
CA ALA A 11 -7.06 -0.92 0.55
C ALA A 11 -6.27 0.27 1.11
N LEU A 12 -4.98 0.31 0.85
CA LEU A 12 -4.15 1.43 1.33
C LEU A 12 -4.52 2.73 0.62
N ALA A 13 -4.77 2.69 -0.68
CA ALA A 13 -5.18 3.87 -1.44
C ALA A 13 -6.53 4.41 -0.94
N GLU A 14 -7.49 3.53 -0.70
CA GLU A 14 -8.83 3.93 -0.26
C GLU A 14 -8.85 4.44 1.17
N ASN A 15 -8.07 3.81 2.05
CA ASN A 15 -8.07 4.17 3.46
C ASN A 15 -7.11 5.32 3.80
N GLY A 16 -6.09 5.50 3.00
CA GLY A 16 -5.16 6.62 3.13
C GLY A 16 -4.10 6.49 4.21
N THR A 17 -4.24 5.56 5.15
CA THR A 17 -3.25 5.33 6.21
C THR A 17 -3.01 3.85 6.41
N ILE A 18 -1.80 3.52 6.90
CA ILE A 18 -1.46 2.12 7.21
C ILE A 18 -2.38 1.57 8.29
N THR A 19 -2.69 2.37 9.30
CA THR A 19 -3.56 1.94 10.40
C THR A 19 -4.94 1.51 9.91
N ALA A 20 -5.58 2.37 9.13
CA ALA A 20 -6.92 2.09 8.63
C ALA A 20 -6.93 0.94 7.63
N ALA A 21 -5.94 0.90 6.74
CA ALA A 21 -5.84 -0.15 5.75
C ALA A 21 -5.60 -1.52 6.41
N ALA A 22 -4.71 -1.58 7.39
CA ALA A 22 -4.44 -2.82 8.11
C ALA A 22 -5.71 -3.35 8.79
N LYS A 23 -6.49 -2.46 9.40
CA LYS A 23 -7.78 -2.82 10.00
C LYS A 23 -8.74 -3.40 8.96
N ALA A 24 -8.86 -2.75 7.82
CA ALA A 24 -9.73 -3.20 6.75
C ALA A 24 -9.33 -4.56 6.22
N LEU A 25 -8.04 -4.86 6.23
CA LEU A 25 -7.49 -6.12 5.74
C LEU A 25 -7.37 -7.20 6.81
N PHE A 26 -7.67 -6.86 8.07
CA PHE A 26 -7.53 -7.78 9.21
C PHE A 26 -6.11 -8.29 9.41
N ILE A 27 -5.13 -7.39 9.24
CA ILE A 27 -3.72 -7.70 9.47
C ILE A 27 -3.11 -6.63 10.36
N SER A 28 -1.90 -6.89 10.88
CA SER A 28 -1.20 -5.93 11.71
C SER A 28 -0.59 -4.82 10.85
N GLN A 29 -0.37 -3.64 11.46
CA GLN A 29 0.29 -2.53 10.77
C GLN A 29 1.68 -2.90 10.27
N PRO A 30 2.55 -3.53 11.10
CA PRO A 30 3.88 -3.93 10.61
C PRO A 30 3.80 -4.89 9.43
N ALA A 31 2.85 -5.82 9.45
CA ALA A 31 2.70 -6.77 8.33
C ALA A 31 2.37 -6.04 7.04
N LEU A 32 1.45 -5.09 7.08
CA LEU A 32 1.09 -4.33 5.89
C LEU A 32 2.26 -3.47 5.42
N SER A 33 2.94 -2.81 6.34
CA SER A 33 4.08 -1.95 6.00
C SER A 33 5.20 -2.74 5.31
N ILE A 34 5.53 -3.90 5.85
CA ILE A 34 6.53 -4.78 5.26
C ILE A 34 6.09 -5.25 3.87
N TYR A 35 4.83 -5.63 3.73
CA TYR A 35 4.30 -6.09 2.46
C TYR A 35 4.42 -5.02 1.37
N ILE A 36 4.00 -3.80 1.68
CA ILE A 36 4.06 -2.70 0.72
C ILE A 36 5.51 -2.35 0.36
N ASN A 37 6.40 -2.31 1.36
CA ASN A 37 7.82 -2.03 1.09
C ASN A 37 8.45 -3.10 0.19
N ASN A 38 8.15 -4.35 0.44
CA ASN A 38 8.68 -5.45 -0.38
C ASN A 38 8.12 -5.41 -1.80
N LEU A 39 6.85 -5.08 -1.94
CA LEU A 39 6.22 -4.95 -3.25
C LEU A 39 6.87 -3.83 -4.05
N GLU A 40 7.07 -2.66 -3.43
CA GLU A 40 7.73 -1.53 -4.09
C GLU A 40 9.16 -1.87 -4.51
N LYS A 41 9.89 -2.58 -3.66
CA LYS A 41 11.25 -3.03 -3.99
C LYS A 41 11.24 -3.98 -5.16
N SER A 42 10.31 -4.92 -5.17
CA SER A 42 10.18 -5.91 -6.23
C SER A 42 9.90 -5.26 -7.59
N LEU A 43 9.09 -4.21 -7.59
CA LEU A 43 8.72 -3.49 -8.81
C LEU A 43 9.76 -2.46 -9.23
N GLY A 44 10.62 -2.04 -8.30
CA GLY A 44 11.61 -1.01 -8.55
C GLY A 44 11.03 0.39 -8.66
N VAL A 45 9.79 0.59 -8.21
CA VAL A 45 9.13 1.90 -8.21
C VAL A 45 8.36 2.11 -6.92
N ARG A 46 8.13 3.37 -6.58
CA ARG A 46 7.27 3.72 -5.46
C ARG A 46 5.83 3.76 -5.89
N LEU A 47 4.98 3.04 -5.19
CA LEU A 47 3.54 3.06 -5.43
C LEU A 47 2.84 4.16 -4.63
N PHE A 48 3.41 4.52 -3.48
CA PHE A 48 2.81 5.52 -2.58
C PHE A 48 3.83 6.56 -2.14
N GLU A 49 3.36 7.80 -2.02
CA GLU A 49 4.09 8.86 -1.34
C GLU A 49 3.50 9.02 0.05
N ARG A 50 4.37 9.29 1.02
CA ARG A 50 3.96 9.49 2.41
C ARG A 50 3.96 10.97 2.73
N VAL A 51 2.77 11.52 2.94
CA VAL A 51 2.60 12.94 3.31
C VAL A 51 2.04 12.94 4.72
N GLY A 52 2.90 13.17 5.71
CA GLY A 52 2.54 12.98 7.10
C GLY A 52 2.23 11.51 7.37
N LYS A 53 1.02 11.23 7.82
CA LYS A 53 0.58 9.85 8.05
C LYS A 53 -0.20 9.29 6.88
N GLN A 54 -0.41 10.08 5.83
CA GLN A 54 -1.21 9.65 4.69
C GLN A 54 -0.36 9.03 3.60
N PHE A 55 -0.94 8.04 2.93
CA PHE A 55 -0.34 7.39 1.78
C PHE A 55 -1.14 7.79 0.54
N ILE A 56 -0.46 8.42 -0.42
CA ILE A 56 -1.08 8.91 -1.65
C ILE A 56 -0.43 8.17 -2.81
N LEU A 57 -1.27 7.67 -3.74
CA LEU A 57 -0.75 6.96 -4.91
C LEU A 57 0.16 7.87 -5.73
N THR A 58 1.32 7.33 -6.11
CA THR A 58 2.19 7.98 -7.08
C THR A 58 1.62 7.74 -8.47
N TYR A 59 2.20 8.37 -9.49
CA TYR A 59 1.83 8.09 -10.87
C TYR A 59 1.99 6.61 -11.19
N ALA A 60 3.11 6.00 -10.76
CA ALA A 60 3.33 4.57 -10.95
C ALA A 60 2.28 3.73 -10.23
N GLY A 61 1.87 4.16 -9.01
CA GLY A 61 0.82 3.48 -8.27
C GLY A 61 -0.52 3.50 -8.96
N GLU A 62 -0.86 4.61 -9.59
CA GLU A 62 -2.12 4.73 -10.34
C GLU A 62 -2.14 3.83 -11.57
N GLN A 63 -0.98 3.63 -12.20
CA GLN A 63 -0.86 2.75 -13.37
C GLN A 63 -0.87 1.28 -12.99
N TYR A 64 -0.60 0.97 -11.74
CA TYR A 64 -0.57 -0.39 -11.25
C TYR A 64 -2.01 -0.90 -11.04
#